data_39e32b996928429bdd5fe654ca233689
#
_entry.id   39e32b996928429bdd5fe654ca233689
#
_cell.length_a   1.000
_cell.length_b   1.000
_cell.length_c   1.000
_cell.angle_alpha   90.00
_cell.angle_beta   90.00
_cell.angle_gamma   90.00
#
_symmetry.space_group_name_H-M   'P 1'
#
loop_
_entity.id
_entity.type
_entity.pdbx_description
1 polymer ?
#
loop_
_entity_poly.entity_id
_entity_poly.type
_entity_poly.pdbx_seq_one_letter_code
_entity_poly.pdbx_strand_id
1 'polypeptide(L)'
;MRKANVILLTTAFLAVSSAGYCGNVTAPYEVGIWPGFCSAAVTYTFDDGCAKQYTVMIPMFDEFGFNMTMYPVINWGPNWPALQEAAKKGHEIGSHTVTHTNDLNKQPAEQQEPELVKSQETINSNITGQKCITIAYPFCQPLDKALTEKYYIAARHCQGAVEANTPKNMYEISSIICGKQGAVKTPADFNSRFAKAASTKGWCVFLIHGIDNDGGFSPLSSETLRASLEYLKAHKDKFWVATFANTAKYIRERNDVSVAESPSSDNSITLKVTDTLDNAIYNYPLTLRRPLPEGWTGAKISQGSSSADATVAEVDSKKYIMFDVVPDGGDVVLTKLSAQK
;
A
#
# COMPACT_ATOMS: atom_id res chain seq x y z
N MET A 1 13.87 -52.59 45.39
CA MET A 1 14.54 -51.71 44.39
C MET A 1 13.51 -51.31 43.35
N ARG A 2 12.95 -50.08 43.46
CA ARG A 2 12.03 -49.54 42.47
C ARG A 2 12.80 -48.59 41.55
N LYS A 3 12.81 -48.89 40.26
CA LYS A 3 13.45 -48.05 39.23
C LYS A 3 12.51 -46.88 38.91
N ALA A 4 12.96 -45.67 39.10
CA ALA A 4 12.27 -44.45 38.65
C ALA A 4 12.52 -44.22 37.17
N ASN A 5 11.47 -44.20 36.35
CA ASN A 5 11.54 -43.78 34.98
C ASN A 5 11.43 -42.25 34.91
N VAL A 6 12.50 -41.60 34.44
CA VAL A 6 12.51 -40.19 34.09
C VAL A 6 11.93 -40.03 32.69
N ILE A 7 10.77 -39.42 32.58
CA ILE A 7 10.15 -39.05 31.31
C ILE A 7 10.73 -37.65 30.92
N LEU A 8 11.56 -37.61 29.91
CA LEU A 8 11.98 -36.37 29.29
C LEU A 8 10.82 -35.84 28.43
N LEU A 9 10.15 -34.76 28.87
CA LEU A 9 9.25 -34.02 28.02
C LEU A 9 10.09 -33.13 27.08
N THR A 10 10.21 -33.52 25.84
CA THR A 10 10.68 -32.63 24.75
C THR A 10 9.54 -31.73 24.35
N THR A 11 9.59 -30.47 24.77
CA THR A 11 8.73 -29.42 24.23
C THR A 11 9.13 -29.12 22.80
N ALA A 12 8.38 -29.63 21.84
CA ALA A 12 8.47 -29.22 20.46
C ALA A 12 7.93 -27.78 20.33
N PHE A 13 8.80 -26.84 20.07
CA PHE A 13 8.40 -25.52 19.57
C PHE A 13 7.78 -25.71 18.18
N LEU A 14 6.46 -25.62 18.09
CA LEU A 14 5.79 -25.43 16.81
C LEU A 14 6.14 -24.02 16.30
N ALA A 15 7.05 -23.95 15.36
CA ALA A 15 7.20 -22.79 14.51
C ALA A 15 5.91 -22.63 13.70
N VAL A 16 5.09 -21.64 14.04
CA VAL A 16 3.98 -21.20 13.19
C VAL A 16 4.60 -20.58 11.96
N SER A 17 4.75 -21.35 10.90
CA SER A 17 5.10 -20.85 9.60
C SER A 17 3.93 -19.98 9.10
N SER A 18 4.10 -18.67 9.08
CA SER A 18 3.21 -17.78 8.34
C SER A 18 3.41 -18.06 6.85
N ALA A 19 2.55 -18.90 6.29
CA ALA A 19 2.52 -19.18 4.86
C ALA A 19 2.25 -17.87 4.11
N GLY A 20 3.19 -17.43 3.26
CA GLY A 20 2.96 -16.34 2.32
C GLY A 20 4.15 -15.46 1.96
N TYR A 21 5.32 -15.62 2.58
CA TYR A 21 6.52 -14.83 2.22
C TYR A 21 7.43 -15.63 1.30
N CYS A 22 7.71 -15.09 0.08
CA CYS A 22 8.78 -15.58 -0.78
C CYS A 22 10.17 -15.05 -0.36
N GLY A 23 10.21 -13.99 0.47
CA GLY A 23 11.44 -13.38 0.96
C GLY A 23 12.13 -14.19 2.06
N ASN A 24 13.45 -14.00 2.20
CA ASN A 24 14.28 -14.70 3.18
C ASN A 24 14.56 -13.78 4.39
N VAL A 25 13.56 -13.59 5.25
CA VAL A 25 13.71 -12.79 6.48
C VAL A 25 14.18 -13.68 7.60
N THR A 26 15.43 -13.47 8.03
CA THR A 26 16.02 -14.26 9.12
C THR A 26 15.62 -13.72 10.50
N ALA A 27 15.39 -14.62 11.46
CA ALA A 27 15.21 -14.22 12.86
C ALA A 27 16.42 -13.39 13.33
N PRO A 28 16.23 -12.35 14.17
CA PRO A 28 15.00 -12.04 14.92
C PRO A 28 14.07 -11.00 14.26
N TYR A 29 14.17 -10.78 12.95
CA TYR A 29 13.42 -9.72 12.25
C TYR A 29 12.05 -10.20 11.81
N GLU A 30 11.11 -9.25 11.81
CA GLU A 30 9.78 -9.40 11.25
C GLU A 30 9.51 -8.20 10.34
N VAL A 31 8.84 -8.43 9.21
CA VAL A 31 8.35 -7.38 8.30
C VAL A 31 6.87 -7.17 8.53
N GLY A 32 6.44 -5.93 8.68
CA GLY A 32 5.03 -5.59 8.83
C GLY A 32 4.21 -6.01 7.60
N ILE A 33 3.07 -6.65 7.81
CA ILE A 33 2.10 -6.89 6.72
C ILE A 33 1.74 -5.56 6.06
N TRP A 34 1.60 -4.52 6.86
CA TRP A 34 1.42 -3.13 6.48
C TRP A 34 2.39 -2.23 7.25
N PRO A 35 2.75 -1.05 6.74
CA PRO A 35 3.58 -0.08 7.45
C PRO A 35 3.11 0.16 8.87
N GLY A 36 4.05 0.35 9.79
CA GLY A 36 3.77 0.54 11.20
C GLY A 36 3.10 -0.66 11.89
N PHE A 37 3.10 -1.86 11.27
CA PHE A 37 2.34 -3.02 11.71
C PHE A 37 0.83 -2.76 11.83
N CYS A 38 0.29 -1.86 11.02
CA CYS A 38 -1.14 -1.60 10.92
C CYS A 38 -1.94 -2.89 10.64
N SER A 39 -3.20 -2.89 11.05
CA SER A 39 -4.10 -4.03 10.87
C SER A 39 -4.62 -4.17 9.45
N ALA A 40 -4.68 -3.08 8.67
CA ALA A 40 -5.17 -3.09 7.30
C ALA A 40 -4.62 -1.91 6.49
N ALA A 41 -4.60 -2.08 5.15
CA ALA A 41 -4.42 -0.97 4.21
C ALA A 41 -5.77 -0.48 3.68
N VAL A 42 -5.86 0.83 3.43
CA VAL A 42 -7.02 1.49 2.83
C VAL A 42 -6.55 2.38 1.68
N THR A 43 -7.20 2.23 0.53
CA THR A 43 -6.93 3.05 -0.65
C THR A 43 -8.24 3.65 -1.17
N TYR A 44 -8.23 4.94 -1.48
CA TYR A 44 -9.31 5.61 -2.16
C TYR A 44 -8.90 5.88 -3.61
N THR A 45 -9.71 5.38 -4.55
CA THR A 45 -9.50 5.59 -5.99
C THR A 45 -10.65 6.36 -6.59
N PHE A 46 -10.34 7.32 -7.47
CA PHE A 46 -11.28 8.23 -8.11
C PHE A 46 -11.15 8.12 -9.63
N ASP A 47 -12.21 7.66 -10.28
CA ASP A 47 -12.23 7.44 -11.73
C ASP A 47 -12.81 8.66 -12.47
N ASP A 48 -12.57 8.70 -13.78
CA ASP A 48 -13.16 9.62 -14.76
C ASP A 48 -12.64 11.06 -14.72
N GLY A 49 -12.08 11.52 -13.63
CA GLY A 49 -11.68 12.92 -13.48
C GLY A 49 -12.87 13.88 -13.34
N CYS A 50 -13.92 13.49 -12.60
CA CYS A 50 -15.09 14.31 -12.35
C CYS A 50 -14.74 15.64 -11.67
N ALA A 51 -15.49 16.70 -11.96
CA ALA A 51 -15.12 18.08 -11.59
C ALA A 51 -14.85 18.30 -10.10
N LYS A 52 -15.66 17.69 -9.21
CA LYS A 52 -15.48 17.84 -7.77
C LYS A 52 -14.35 16.99 -7.19
N GLN A 53 -13.76 16.08 -7.96
CA GLN A 53 -12.52 15.42 -7.55
C GLN A 53 -11.39 16.44 -7.40
N TYR A 54 -11.31 17.42 -8.30
CA TYR A 54 -10.30 18.49 -8.26
C TYR A 54 -10.59 19.56 -7.20
N THR A 55 -11.84 19.98 -7.08
CA THR A 55 -12.20 21.17 -6.28
C THR A 55 -12.63 20.85 -4.85
N VAL A 56 -13.01 19.61 -4.56
CA VAL A 56 -13.47 19.18 -3.25
C VAL A 56 -12.60 18.06 -2.68
N MET A 57 -12.29 17.00 -3.48
CA MET A 57 -11.62 15.82 -2.95
C MET A 57 -10.14 16.04 -2.70
N ILE A 58 -9.39 16.58 -3.67
CA ILE A 58 -7.95 16.87 -3.45
C ILE A 58 -7.75 17.74 -2.19
N PRO A 59 -8.44 18.89 -2.02
CA PRO A 59 -8.31 19.69 -0.80
C PRO A 59 -8.69 18.94 0.49
N MET A 60 -9.73 18.09 0.42
CA MET A 60 -10.14 17.31 1.58
C MET A 60 -9.07 16.29 1.99
N PHE A 61 -8.51 15.53 1.05
CA PHE A 61 -7.43 14.58 1.36
C PHE A 61 -6.18 15.28 1.89
N ASP A 62 -5.82 16.45 1.33
CA ASP A 62 -4.75 17.32 1.84
C ASP A 62 -4.97 17.72 3.31
N GLU A 63 -6.20 18.15 3.66
CA GLU A 63 -6.59 18.53 5.02
C GLU A 63 -6.36 17.39 6.03
N PHE A 64 -6.68 16.16 5.64
CA PHE A 64 -6.48 14.99 6.48
C PHE A 64 -5.03 14.47 6.48
N GLY A 65 -4.20 14.94 5.54
CA GLY A 65 -2.83 14.44 5.32
C GLY A 65 -2.83 13.01 4.77
N PHE A 66 -3.82 12.66 3.96
CA PHE A 66 -3.91 11.39 3.25
C PHE A 66 -3.70 11.58 1.75
N ASN A 67 -3.20 10.55 1.08
CA ASN A 67 -3.08 10.52 -0.36
C ASN A 67 -4.13 9.61 -0.98
N MET A 68 -4.60 9.98 -2.17
CA MET A 68 -5.56 9.23 -2.97
C MET A 68 -4.98 8.93 -4.36
N THR A 69 -5.64 8.05 -5.10
CA THR A 69 -5.32 7.73 -6.49
C THR A 69 -6.38 8.28 -7.41
N MET A 70 -5.99 8.97 -8.46
CA MET A 70 -6.89 9.47 -9.51
C MET A 70 -6.60 8.76 -10.83
N TYR A 71 -7.64 8.32 -11.49
CA TYR A 71 -7.62 7.64 -12.77
C TYR A 71 -8.38 8.45 -13.84
N PRO A 72 -7.77 9.50 -14.40
CA PRO A 72 -8.42 10.31 -15.45
C PRO A 72 -8.45 9.57 -16.77
N VAL A 73 -9.54 9.77 -17.55
CA VAL A 73 -9.63 9.36 -18.96
C VAL A 73 -8.98 10.43 -19.82
N ILE A 74 -8.02 10.05 -20.67
CA ILE A 74 -7.19 11.01 -21.43
C ILE A 74 -8.05 11.90 -22.35
N ASN A 75 -8.93 11.28 -23.13
CA ASN A 75 -9.74 12.01 -24.12
C ASN A 75 -10.86 12.86 -23.51
N TRP A 76 -11.08 12.79 -22.20
CA TRP A 76 -12.09 13.63 -21.52
C TRP A 76 -11.49 14.97 -21.03
N GLY A 77 -10.25 15.25 -21.37
CA GLY A 77 -9.59 16.52 -21.09
C GLY A 77 -9.29 16.75 -19.61
N PRO A 78 -8.41 15.92 -19.02
CA PRO A 78 -8.04 16.06 -17.61
C PRO A 78 -7.50 17.45 -17.28
N ASN A 79 -7.76 17.92 -16.07
CA ASN A 79 -7.15 19.15 -15.55
C ASN A 79 -5.69 18.90 -15.15
N TRP A 80 -4.78 18.85 -16.14
CA TRP A 80 -3.37 18.55 -15.95
C TRP A 80 -2.68 19.44 -14.90
N PRO A 81 -2.89 20.78 -14.86
CA PRO A 81 -2.32 21.60 -13.80
C PRO A 81 -2.73 21.16 -12.40
N ALA A 82 -4.02 20.87 -12.18
CA ALA A 82 -4.51 20.41 -10.88
C ALA A 82 -3.95 19.02 -10.51
N LEU A 83 -3.87 18.09 -11.49
CA LEU A 83 -3.28 16.78 -11.30
C LEU A 83 -1.78 16.87 -10.99
N GLN A 84 -1.03 17.77 -11.66
CA GLN A 84 0.39 17.97 -11.37
C GLN A 84 0.60 18.52 -9.94
N GLU A 85 -0.23 19.44 -9.47
CA GLU A 85 -0.14 19.93 -8.08
C GLU A 85 -0.53 18.84 -7.08
N ALA A 86 -1.52 18.02 -7.39
CA ALA A 86 -1.88 16.86 -6.57
C ALA A 86 -0.72 15.85 -6.49
N ALA A 87 -0.07 15.54 -7.62
CA ALA A 87 1.07 14.63 -7.67
C ALA A 87 2.26 15.13 -6.82
N LYS A 88 2.55 16.44 -6.81
CA LYS A 88 3.58 17.05 -5.95
C LYS A 88 3.31 16.86 -4.45
N LYS A 89 2.05 16.69 -4.07
CA LYS A 89 1.63 16.43 -2.69
C LYS A 89 1.58 14.93 -2.34
N GLY A 90 1.91 14.07 -3.31
CA GLY A 90 1.96 12.62 -3.13
C GLY A 90 0.69 11.86 -3.52
N HIS A 91 -0.32 12.54 -4.11
CA HIS A 91 -1.43 11.83 -4.74
C HIS A 91 -0.94 11.10 -5.99
N GLU A 92 -1.52 9.94 -6.27
CA GLU A 92 -1.19 9.16 -7.46
C GLU A 92 -2.10 9.54 -8.63
N ILE A 93 -1.49 9.68 -9.81
CA ILE A 93 -2.20 9.79 -11.08
C ILE A 93 -1.90 8.52 -11.89
N GLY A 94 -2.88 7.64 -11.97
CA GLY A 94 -2.83 6.40 -12.72
C GLY A 94 -3.66 6.45 -14.00
N SER A 95 -3.65 5.39 -14.79
CA SER A 95 -4.32 5.29 -16.10
C SER A 95 -5.77 4.85 -15.98
N HIS A 96 -6.65 5.44 -16.80
CA HIS A 96 -8.01 4.94 -17.06
C HIS A 96 -8.26 4.79 -18.57
N THR A 97 -7.23 4.40 -19.32
CA THR A 97 -7.17 4.31 -20.77
C THR A 97 -7.25 5.68 -21.47
N VAL A 98 -7.17 5.67 -22.79
CA VAL A 98 -7.27 6.89 -23.61
C VAL A 98 -8.72 7.27 -23.83
N THR A 99 -9.55 6.32 -24.24
CA THR A 99 -10.90 6.57 -24.74
C THR A 99 -12.03 6.10 -23.84
N HIS A 100 -11.73 5.29 -22.80
CA HIS A 100 -12.75 4.65 -21.95
C HIS A 100 -13.77 3.84 -22.76
N THR A 101 -13.28 3.09 -23.75
CA THR A 101 -14.16 2.32 -24.65
C THR A 101 -14.76 1.11 -23.95
N ASN A 102 -16.09 0.95 -24.05
CA ASN A 102 -16.77 -0.26 -23.58
C ASN A 102 -16.35 -1.47 -24.43
N ASP A 103 -16.29 -2.63 -23.79
CA ASP A 103 -15.90 -3.89 -24.45
C ASP A 103 -14.49 -3.88 -25.09
N LEU A 104 -13.60 -3.00 -24.63
CA LEU A 104 -12.21 -2.95 -25.04
C LEU A 104 -11.50 -4.30 -24.83
N ASN A 105 -11.84 -5.00 -23.76
CA ASN A 105 -11.31 -6.33 -23.44
C ASN A 105 -11.70 -7.44 -24.46
N LYS A 106 -12.71 -7.20 -25.30
CA LYS A 106 -13.12 -8.11 -26.40
C LYS A 106 -12.38 -7.81 -27.70
N GLN A 107 -11.62 -6.71 -27.75
CA GLN A 107 -10.85 -6.35 -28.93
C GLN A 107 -9.53 -7.13 -28.97
N PRO A 108 -8.94 -7.32 -30.16
CA PRO A 108 -7.60 -7.88 -30.27
C PRO A 108 -6.54 -7.07 -29.51
N ALA A 109 -5.44 -7.71 -29.13
CA ALA A 109 -4.36 -7.10 -28.38
C ALA A 109 -3.81 -5.82 -29.03
N GLU A 110 -3.73 -5.80 -30.36
CA GLU A 110 -3.26 -4.66 -31.17
C GLU A 110 -4.15 -3.41 -31.03
N GLN A 111 -5.41 -3.59 -30.62
CA GLN A 111 -6.33 -2.49 -30.33
C GLN A 111 -6.34 -2.10 -28.85
N GLN A 112 -6.05 -3.04 -27.95
CA GLN A 112 -5.93 -2.77 -26.51
C GLN A 112 -4.61 -2.04 -26.19
N GLU A 113 -3.48 -2.43 -26.79
CA GLU A 113 -2.17 -1.91 -26.46
C GLU A 113 -2.07 -0.38 -26.59
N PRO A 114 -2.55 0.28 -27.65
CA PRO A 114 -2.55 1.74 -27.74
C PRO A 114 -3.31 2.45 -26.62
N GLU A 115 -4.38 1.85 -26.10
CA GLU A 115 -5.17 2.38 -24.99
C GLU A 115 -4.37 2.38 -23.68
N LEU A 116 -3.52 1.39 -23.49
CA LEU A 116 -2.65 1.25 -22.33
C LEU A 116 -1.42 2.16 -22.42
N VAL A 117 -0.65 2.02 -23.51
CA VAL A 117 0.65 2.70 -23.63
C VAL A 117 0.49 4.21 -23.81
N LYS A 118 -0.44 4.67 -24.68
CA LYS A 118 -0.64 6.11 -24.91
C LYS A 118 -1.21 6.83 -23.68
N SER A 119 -2.07 6.15 -22.90
CA SER A 119 -2.54 6.71 -21.64
C SER A 119 -1.39 6.91 -20.67
N GLN A 120 -0.53 5.90 -20.49
CA GLN A 120 0.64 5.96 -19.63
C GLN A 120 1.62 7.05 -20.07
N GLU A 121 1.96 7.11 -21.37
CA GLU A 121 2.86 8.12 -21.95
C GLU A 121 2.31 9.54 -21.78
N THR A 122 1.01 9.72 -22.01
CA THR A 122 0.37 11.04 -21.86
C THR A 122 0.40 11.50 -20.41
N ILE A 123 0.10 10.62 -19.45
CA ILE A 123 0.21 10.96 -18.02
C ILE A 123 1.65 11.28 -17.66
N ASN A 124 2.62 10.45 -18.05
CA ASN A 124 4.04 10.67 -17.76
C ASN A 124 4.60 11.95 -18.38
N SER A 125 4.03 12.41 -19.52
CA SER A 125 4.42 13.66 -20.17
C SER A 125 3.86 14.91 -19.49
N ASN A 126 2.71 14.80 -18.83
CA ASN A 126 2.04 15.92 -18.13
C ASN A 126 2.35 15.97 -16.64
N ILE A 127 2.70 14.84 -16.03
CA ILE A 127 2.94 14.72 -14.58
C ILE A 127 4.41 14.39 -14.34
N THR A 128 5.13 15.31 -13.73
CA THR A 128 6.53 15.14 -13.36
C THR A 128 6.67 14.70 -11.91
N GLY A 129 7.73 13.96 -11.57
CA GLY A 129 8.02 13.54 -10.21
C GLY A 129 7.37 12.22 -9.80
N GLN A 130 6.49 11.65 -10.63
CA GLN A 130 5.99 10.29 -10.49
C GLN A 130 5.96 9.58 -11.84
N LYS A 131 5.82 8.25 -11.82
CA LYS A 131 5.53 7.43 -13.00
C LYS A 131 4.10 6.90 -12.91
N CYS A 132 3.36 6.89 -14.00
CA CYS A 132 2.09 6.19 -14.12
C CYS A 132 2.37 4.68 -14.23
N ILE A 133 2.15 3.95 -13.16
CA ILE A 133 2.49 2.53 -13.04
C ILE A 133 1.29 1.65 -12.67
N THR A 134 0.11 2.23 -12.56
CA THR A 134 -1.14 1.52 -12.26
C THR A 134 -2.26 1.91 -13.20
N ILE A 135 -3.24 1.03 -13.34
CA ILE A 135 -4.42 1.25 -14.18
C ILE A 135 -5.69 0.81 -13.47
N ALA A 136 -6.78 1.54 -13.69
CA ALA A 136 -8.14 1.10 -13.42
C ALA A 136 -8.81 0.69 -14.74
N TYR A 137 -9.41 -0.48 -14.78
CA TYR A 137 -10.10 -0.94 -15.99
C TYR A 137 -11.44 -0.24 -16.17
N PRO A 138 -11.69 0.43 -17.33
CA PRO A 138 -13.01 0.92 -17.68
C PRO A 138 -14.08 -0.17 -17.58
N PHE A 139 -15.27 0.18 -17.10
CA PHE A 139 -16.41 -0.74 -16.92
C PHE A 139 -16.09 -2.00 -16.11
N CYS A 140 -15.03 -2.00 -15.28
CA CYS A 140 -14.58 -3.18 -14.56
C CYS A 140 -14.24 -4.38 -15.47
N GLN A 141 -13.73 -4.12 -16.66
CA GLN A 141 -13.44 -5.16 -17.67
C GLN A 141 -11.92 -5.35 -17.77
N PRO A 142 -11.34 -6.43 -17.19
CA PRO A 142 -9.91 -6.69 -17.30
C PRO A 142 -9.48 -6.79 -18.75
N LEU A 143 -8.40 -6.10 -19.09
CA LEU A 143 -7.77 -6.14 -20.40
C LEU A 143 -6.82 -7.34 -20.52
N ASP A 144 -6.18 -7.49 -21.69
CA ASP A 144 -5.19 -8.55 -21.87
C ASP A 144 -4.13 -8.50 -20.78
N LYS A 145 -3.94 -9.64 -20.11
CA LYS A 145 -3.06 -9.72 -18.95
C LYS A 145 -1.61 -9.45 -19.31
N ALA A 146 -1.12 -10.02 -20.41
CA ALA A 146 0.28 -9.89 -20.81
C ALA A 146 0.62 -8.43 -21.18
N LEU A 147 -0.32 -7.74 -21.85
CA LEU A 147 -0.20 -6.32 -22.12
C LEU A 147 -0.24 -5.48 -20.85
N THR A 148 -1.16 -5.78 -19.93
CA THR A 148 -1.24 -5.05 -18.66
C THR A 148 0.04 -5.22 -17.84
N GLU A 149 0.57 -6.43 -17.76
CA GLU A 149 1.84 -6.75 -17.07
C GLU A 149 3.05 -6.04 -17.68
N LYS A 150 3.02 -5.80 -19.00
CA LYS A 150 4.10 -5.11 -19.71
C LYS A 150 4.23 -3.64 -19.30
N TYR A 151 3.11 -2.96 -19.00
CA TYR A 151 3.07 -1.51 -18.79
C TYR A 151 2.81 -1.08 -17.35
N TYR A 152 2.16 -1.93 -16.53
CA TYR A 152 1.71 -1.59 -15.19
C TYR A 152 2.16 -2.63 -14.15
N ILE A 153 2.33 -2.22 -12.92
CA ILE A 153 2.66 -3.12 -11.80
C ILE A 153 1.42 -3.72 -11.13
N ALA A 154 0.28 -3.05 -11.27
CA ALA A 154 -1.00 -3.49 -10.72
C ALA A 154 -2.17 -2.85 -11.48
N ALA A 155 -3.32 -3.55 -11.48
CA ALA A 155 -4.55 -3.06 -12.11
C ALA A 155 -5.75 -3.29 -11.19
N ARG A 156 -6.67 -2.30 -11.15
CA ARG A 156 -7.88 -2.32 -10.34
C ARG A 156 -9.08 -2.83 -11.14
N HIS A 157 -9.73 -3.81 -10.56
CA HIS A 157 -11.03 -4.34 -10.93
C HIS A 157 -12.09 -3.93 -9.90
N CYS A 158 -13.36 -4.41 -9.98
CA CYS A 158 -14.42 -4.02 -9.06
C CYS A 158 -15.31 -5.19 -8.63
N GLN A 159 -14.73 -6.16 -7.99
CA GLN A 159 -15.43 -7.35 -7.51
C GLN A 159 -16.21 -7.13 -6.19
N GLY A 160 -16.05 -5.95 -5.55
CA GLY A 160 -16.80 -5.55 -4.35
C GLY A 160 -16.29 -6.16 -3.04
N ALA A 161 -15.14 -6.80 -3.03
CA ALA A 161 -14.56 -7.45 -1.86
C ALA A 161 -13.38 -6.64 -1.27
N VAL A 162 -13.09 -6.84 0.01
CA VAL A 162 -11.80 -6.50 0.61
C VAL A 162 -10.77 -7.48 0.06
N GLU A 163 -9.68 -6.95 -0.46
CA GLU A 163 -8.61 -7.75 -1.06
C GLU A 163 -7.73 -8.40 0.02
N ALA A 164 -7.10 -9.52 -0.32
CA ALA A 164 -6.10 -10.14 0.55
C ALA A 164 -4.86 -9.24 0.73
N ASN A 165 -4.15 -9.40 1.84
CA ASN A 165 -2.87 -8.69 2.02
C ASN A 165 -1.78 -9.15 1.03
N THR A 166 -1.94 -10.31 0.45
CA THR A 166 -1.13 -10.85 -0.66
C THR A 166 -2.09 -11.32 -1.75
N PRO A 167 -2.47 -10.43 -2.68
CA PRO A 167 -3.37 -10.75 -3.77
C PRO A 167 -2.79 -11.85 -4.66
N LYS A 168 -3.64 -12.77 -5.11
CA LYS A 168 -3.23 -13.83 -6.05
C LYS A 168 -2.95 -13.27 -7.45
N ASN A 169 -3.62 -12.20 -7.83
CA ASN A 169 -3.47 -11.52 -9.10
C ASN A 169 -3.41 -10.01 -8.90
N MET A 170 -2.23 -9.41 -9.05
CA MET A 170 -2.04 -7.96 -8.93
C MET A 170 -2.71 -7.16 -10.06
N TYR A 171 -3.16 -7.84 -11.11
CA TYR A 171 -3.81 -7.22 -12.28
C TYR A 171 -5.34 -7.35 -12.26
N GLU A 172 -5.90 -7.77 -11.14
CA GLU A 172 -7.35 -7.83 -10.89
C GLU A 172 -7.68 -7.51 -9.43
N ILE A 173 -7.05 -6.48 -8.87
CA ILE A 173 -7.29 -6.06 -7.49
C ILE A 173 -8.75 -5.63 -7.32
N SER A 174 -9.43 -6.27 -6.39
CA SER A 174 -10.82 -5.97 -6.07
C SER A 174 -10.97 -4.56 -5.50
N SER A 175 -12.01 -3.85 -5.93
CA SER A 175 -12.42 -2.58 -5.31
C SER A 175 -13.93 -2.55 -5.05
N ILE A 176 -14.37 -1.63 -4.19
CA ILE A 176 -15.73 -1.52 -3.70
C ILE A 176 -16.32 -0.21 -4.22
N ILE A 177 -17.33 -0.30 -5.09
CA ILE A 177 -18.00 0.88 -5.64
C ILE A 177 -18.75 1.62 -4.53
N CYS A 178 -18.50 2.93 -4.44
CA CYS A 178 -19.16 3.84 -3.51
C CYS A 178 -20.22 4.71 -4.20
N GLY A 179 -21.09 5.32 -3.38
CA GLY A 179 -22.14 6.23 -3.85
C GLY A 179 -23.47 5.53 -4.14
N LYS A 180 -24.39 6.24 -4.79
CA LYS A 180 -25.81 5.86 -4.94
C LYS A 180 -26.05 4.46 -5.48
N GLN A 181 -25.22 4.01 -6.43
CA GLN A 181 -25.35 2.71 -7.09
C GLN A 181 -24.35 1.66 -6.52
N GLY A 182 -23.48 2.09 -5.61
CA GLY A 182 -22.46 1.24 -5.00
C GLY A 182 -22.95 0.50 -3.74
N ALA A 183 -22.04 -0.28 -3.17
CA ALA A 183 -22.23 -1.02 -1.94
C ALA A 183 -21.90 -0.18 -0.68
N VAL A 184 -21.26 0.97 -0.84
CA VAL A 184 -20.88 1.88 0.25
C VAL A 184 -21.52 3.24 0.00
N LYS A 185 -22.45 3.64 0.86
CA LYS A 185 -23.28 4.85 0.71
C LYS A 185 -23.25 5.74 1.94
N THR A 186 -22.94 5.18 3.09
CA THR A 186 -23.01 5.82 4.41
C THR A 186 -21.68 5.64 5.16
N PRO A 187 -21.42 6.47 6.20
CA PRO A 187 -20.27 6.26 7.07
C PRO A 187 -20.23 4.87 7.73
N ALA A 188 -21.40 4.30 8.05
CA ALA A 188 -21.51 2.96 8.63
C ALA A 188 -21.05 1.87 7.65
N ASP A 189 -21.32 2.03 6.34
CA ASP A 189 -20.86 1.11 5.32
C ASP A 189 -19.33 1.14 5.24
N PHE A 190 -18.71 2.34 5.24
CA PHE A 190 -17.24 2.48 5.30
C PHE A 190 -16.66 1.77 6.52
N ASN A 191 -17.22 2.03 7.72
CA ASN A 191 -16.76 1.42 8.96
C ASN A 191 -16.86 -0.12 8.93
N SER A 192 -17.91 -0.67 8.34
CA SER A 192 -18.05 -2.11 8.13
C SER A 192 -16.92 -2.69 7.25
N ARG A 193 -16.52 -1.97 6.20
CA ARG A 193 -15.39 -2.38 5.33
C ARG A 193 -14.05 -2.26 6.03
N PHE A 194 -13.84 -1.21 6.81
CA PHE A 194 -12.66 -1.06 7.65
C PHE A 194 -12.54 -2.20 8.67
N ALA A 195 -13.62 -2.53 9.37
CA ALA A 195 -13.65 -3.64 10.31
C ALA A 195 -13.31 -4.97 9.64
N LYS A 196 -13.88 -5.22 8.45
CA LYS A 196 -13.56 -6.42 7.65
C LYS A 196 -12.09 -6.45 7.26
N ALA A 197 -11.54 -5.34 6.74
CA ALA A 197 -10.13 -5.24 6.37
C ALA A 197 -9.22 -5.50 7.56
N ALA A 198 -9.48 -4.88 8.72
CA ALA A 198 -8.71 -5.11 9.94
C ALA A 198 -8.74 -6.57 10.40
N SER A 199 -9.92 -7.21 10.38
CA SER A 199 -10.06 -8.61 10.82
C SER A 199 -9.35 -9.62 9.92
N THR A 200 -9.16 -9.30 8.64
CA THR A 200 -8.47 -10.16 7.67
C THR A 200 -7.03 -9.70 7.35
N LYS A 201 -6.56 -8.62 7.99
CA LYS A 201 -5.32 -7.92 7.63
C LYS A 201 -5.27 -7.56 6.15
N GLY A 202 -6.43 -7.26 5.56
CA GLY A 202 -6.63 -7.10 4.12
C GLY A 202 -6.37 -5.67 3.62
N TRP A 203 -6.56 -5.53 2.32
CA TRP A 203 -6.49 -4.26 1.59
C TRP A 203 -7.89 -3.84 1.14
N CYS A 204 -8.39 -2.72 1.67
CA CYS A 204 -9.69 -2.16 1.29
C CYS A 204 -9.49 -1.07 0.24
N VAL A 205 -9.95 -1.30 -0.98
CA VAL A 205 -9.89 -0.34 -2.09
C VAL A 205 -11.29 0.18 -2.38
N PHE A 206 -11.48 1.49 -2.26
CA PHE A 206 -12.73 2.15 -2.61
C PHE A 206 -12.66 2.74 -4.02
N LEU A 207 -13.73 2.56 -4.78
CA LEU A 207 -13.93 3.08 -6.13
C LEU A 207 -15.01 4.15 -6.10
N ILE A 208 -14.64 5.37 -6.42
CA ILE A 208 -15.48 6.57 -6.37
C ILE A 208 -15.39 7.28 -7.72
N HIS A 209 -16.53 7.85 -8.18
CA HIS A 209 -16.60 8.65 -9.39
C HIS A 209 -17.11 10.06 -9.05
N GLY A 210 -18.42 10.28 -9.13
CA GLY A 210 -19.05 11.56 -8.85
C GLY A 210 -19.11 11.92 -7.37
N ILE A 211 -19.13 13.23 -7.09
CA ILE A 211 -19.22 13.79 -5.73
C ILE A 211 -20.34 14.83 -5.72
N ASP A 212 -21.24 14.75 -4.71
CA ASP A 212 -22.32 15.72 -4.49
C ASP A 212 -23.14 16.04 -5.76
N ASN A 213 -23.45 15.01 -6.54
CA ASN A 213 -24.23 15.13 -7.79
C ASN A 213 -23.54 16.03 -8.85
N ASP A 214 -22.23 15.96 -9.02
CA ASP A 214 -21.48 16.71 -10.04
C ASP A 214 -21.63 16.15 -11.47
N GLY A 215 -22.52 15.19 -11.69
CA GLY A 215 -22.79 14.55 -12.98
C GLY A 215 -22.02 13.23 -13.18
N GLY A 216 -21.06 12.90 -12.33
CA GLY A 216 -20.34 11.64 -12.40
C GLY A 216 -21.19 10.42 -12.00
N PHE A 217 -20.75 9.22 -12.39
CA PHE A 217 -21.42 7.97 -12.05
C PHE A 217 -21.50 7.78 -10.52
N SER A 218 -22.61 7.23 -10.03
CA SER A 218 -22.79 6.82 -8.62
C SER A 218 -22.29 7.85 -7.60
N PRO A 219 -22.78 9.11 -7.62
CA PRO A 219 -22.21 10.16 -6.79
C PRO A 219 -22.30 9.82 -5.29
N LEU A 220 -21.19 10.03 -4.60
CA LEU A 220 -21.06 9.93 -3.14
C LEU A 220 -21.16 11.34 -2.53
N SER A 221 -21.76 11.47 -1.36
CA SER A 221 -21.74 12.72 -0.60
C SER A 221 -20.34 13.00 -0.05
N SER A 222 -19.86 14.23 -0.22
CA SER A 222 -18.60 14.69 0.35
C SER A 222 -18.60 14.61 1.89
N GLU A 223 -19.74 14.83 2.54
CA GLU A 223 -19.93 14.66 3.97
C GLU A 223 -19.69 13.20 4.40
N THR A 224 -20.25 12.23 3.67
CA THR A 224 -20.04 10.81 3.93
C THR A 224 -18.57 10.43 3.78
N LEU A 225 -17.89 10.94 2.76
CA LEU A 225 -16.47 10.68 2.56
C LEU A 225 -15.63 11.32 3.66
N ARG A 226 -15.92 12.56 4.05
CA ARG A 226 -15.27 13.25 5.18
C ARG A 226 -15.35 12.43 6.46
N ALA A 227 -16.53 11.95 6.81
CA ALA A 227 -16.71 11.10 7.99
C ALA A 227 -15.85 9.81 7.95
N SER A 228 -15.63 9.23 6.76
CA SER A 228 -14.74 8.09 6.60
C SER A 228 -13.27 8.45 6.85
N LEU A 229 -12.83 9.63 6.38
CA LEU A 229 -11.46 10.12 6.60
C LEU A 229 -11.22 10.50 8.07
N GLU A 230 -12.21 11.11 8.73
CA GLU A 230 -12.17 11.40 10.18
C GLU A 230 -11.99 10.11 10.99
N TYR A 231 -12.75 9.06 10.65
CA TYR A 231 -12.59 7.75 11.29
C TYR A 231 -11.18 7.21 11.12
N LEU A 232 -10.63 7.22 9.91
CA LEU A 232 -9.28 6.73 9.65
C LEU A 232 -8.20 7.58 10.34
N LYS A 233 -8.39 8.90 10.40
CA LYS A 233 -7.48 9.80 11.12
C LYS A 233 -7.44 9.50 12.62
N ALA A 234 -8.59 9.19 13.21
CA ALA A 234 -8.69 8.79 14.62
C ALA A 234 -8.11 7.39 14.91
N HIS A 235 -7.94 6.55 13.88
CA HIS A 235 -7.46 5.17 14.00
C HIS A 235 -6.22 4.90 13.13
N LYS A 236 -5.34 5.90 12.98
CA LYS A 236 -4.12 5.80 12.16
C LYS A 236 -3.14 4.71 12.64
N ASP A 237 -3.26 4.30 13.89
CA ASP A 237 -2.53 3.17 14.48
C ASP A 237 -2.98 1.80 13.94
N LYS A 238 -4.20 1.72 13.40
CA LYS A 238 -4.80 0.49 12.87
C LYS A 238 -4.86 0.45 11.35
N PHE A 239 -4.93 1.60 10.69
CA PHE A 239 -5.16 1.71 9.26
C PHE A 239 -4.07 2.52 8.58
N TRP A 240 -3.41 1.90 7.62
CA TRP A 240 -2.52 2.59 6.71
C TRP A 240 -3.29 3.07 5.48
N VAL A 241 -3.43 4.39 5.34
CA VAL A 241 -4.07 5.00 4.16
C VAL A 241 -2.99 5.37 3.15
N ALA A 242 -3.07 4.78 1.95
CA ALA A 242 -2.06 4.98 0.91
C ALA A 242 -2.67 4.96 -0.49
N THR A 243 -1.89 5.43 -1.46
CA THR A 243 -2.24 5.32 -2.88
C THR A 243 -2.23 3.86 -3.34
N PHE A 244 -2.88 3.59 -4.46
CA PHE A 244 -2.93 2.25 -5.03
C PHE A 244 -1.52 1.76 -5.42
N ALA A 245 -0.71 2.62 -6.05
CA ALA A 245 0.67 2.30 -6.41
C ALA A 245 1.54 2.01 -5.18
N ASN A 246 1.47 2.84 -4.13
CA ASN A 246 2.29 2.63 -2.93
C ASN A 246 1.92 1.33 -2.22
N THR A 247 0.61 1.00 -2.16
CA THR A 247 0.16 -0.28 -1.59
C THR A 247 0.64 -1.47 -2.43
N ALA A 248 0.56 -1.37 -3.77
CA ALA A 248 1.05 -2.40 -4.67
C ALA A 248 2.57 -2.60 -4.57
N LYS A 249 3.35 -1.51 -4.50
CA LYS A 249 4.81 -1.54 -4.25
C LYS A 249 5.11 -2.25 -2.94
N TYR A 250 4.52 -1.79 -1.83
CA TYR A 250 4.73 -2.37 -0.51
C TYR A 250 4.48 -3.88 -0.48
N ILE A 251 3.39 -4.34 -1.11
CA ILE A 251 3.07 -5.78 -1.19
C ILE A 251 4.16 -6.54 -1.94
N ARG A 252 4.64 -6.02 -3.07
CA ARG A 252 5.66 -6.69 -3.87
C ARG A 252 7.00 -6.73 -3.16
N GLU A 253 7.47 -5.60 -2.66
CA GLU A 253 8.74 -5.50 -1.91
C GLU A 253 8.71 -6.36 -0.65
N ARG A 254 7.62 -6.31 0.14
CA ARG A 254 7.46 -7.16 1.32
C ARG A 254 7.53 -8.65 0.98
N ASN A 255 6.97 -9.07 -0.14
CA ASN A 255 6.93 -10.48 -0.53
C ASN A 255 8.28 -10.98 -1.10
N ASP A 256 9.16 -10.07 -1.53
CA ASP A 256 10.46 -10.40 -2.14
C ASP A 256 11.66 -10.07 -1.23
N VAL A 257 11.45 -9.29 -0.16
CA VAL A 257 12.51 -8.78 0.70
C VAL A 257 13.33 -9.88 1.38
N SER A 258 14.64 -9.69 1.41
CA SER A 258 15.59 -10.45 2.20
C SER A 258 16.23 -9.57 3.25
N VAL A 259 16.32 -10.06 4.49
CA VAL A 259 16.94 -9.35 5.62
C VAL A 259 18.02 -10.22 6.21
N ALA A 260 19.26 -9.75 6.20
CA ALA A 260 20.41 -10.43 6.77
C ALA A 260 21.18 -9.51 7.71
N GLU A 261 21.50 -9.99 8.92
CA GLU A 261 22.33 -9.27 9.89
C GLU A 261 23.80 -9.60 9.64
N SER A 262 24.63 -8.56 9.58
CA SER A 262 26.09 -8.69 9.53
C SER A 262 26.66 -8.84 10.94
N PRO A 263 27.92 -9.27 11.12
CA PRO A 263 28.54 -9.29 12.44
C PRO A 263 28.39 -7.97 13.15
N SER A 264 27.85 -8.01 14.36
CA SER A 264 27.42 -6.86 15.15
C SER A 264 28.34 -6.65 16.36
N SER A 265 28.33 -5.46 16.94
CA SER A 265 28.97 -5.16 18.22
C SER A 265 27.92 -4.92 19.31
N ASP A 266 28.34 -4.78 20.55
CA ASP A 266 27.42 -4.49 21.67
C ASP A 266 26.63 -3.17 21.49
N ASN A 267 27.13 -2.25 20.65
CA ASN A 267 26.58 -0.92 20.46
C ASN A 267 26.03 -0.66 19.05
N SER A 268 26.19 -1.61 18.13
CA SER A 268 25.77 -1.41 16.74
C SER A 268 25.42 -2.73 16.06
N ILE A 269 24.35 -2.71 15.27
CA ILE A 269 23.89 -3.82 14.45
C ILE A 269 23.77 -3.33 13.01
N THR A 270 24.36 -4.06 12.07
CA THR A 270 24.30 -3.74 10.64
C THR A 270 23.47 -4.77 9.91
N LEU A 271 22.53 -4.31 9.08
CA LEU A 271 21.67 -5.15 8.26
C LEU A 271 21.89 -4.87 6.78
N LYS A 272 21.75 -5.91 5.98
CA LYS A 272 21.43 -5.79 4.55
C LYS A 272 19.97 -6.13 4.34
N VAL A 273 19.25 -5.20 3.72
CA VAL A 273 17.84 -5.36 3.32
C VAL A 273 17.81 -5.22 1.81
N THR A 274 17.48 -6.29 1.10
CA THR A 274 17.53 -6.36 -0.35
C THR A 274 16.27 -7.01 -0.91
N ASP A 275 15.96 -6.77 -2.17
CA ASP A 275 15.01 -7.55 -2.96
C ASP A 275 15.56 -7.81 -4.37
N THR A 276 14.76 -8.39 -5.27
CA THR A 276 15.14 -8.65 -6.66
C THR A 276 14.40 -7.77 -7.66
N LEU A 277 13.67 -6.77 -7.18
CA LEU A 277 12.79 -5.92 -7.96
C LEU A 277 13.56 -4.75 -8.60
N ASP A 278 12.94 -4.10 -9.60
CA ASP A 278 13.52 -2.90 -10.23
C ASP A 278 13.44 -1.68 -9.29
N ASN A 279 14.56 -1.26 -8.72
CA ASN A 279 14.67 -0.11 -7.81
C ASN A 279 14.20 1.23 -8.42
N ALA A 280 14.08 1.33 -9.75
CA ALA A 280 13.51 2.51 -10.39
C ALA A 280 11.98 2.61 -10.22
N ILE A 281 11.34 1.51 -9.84
CA ILE A 281 9.90 1.39 -9.58
C ILE A 281 9.66 1.08 -8.11
N TYR A 282 10.32 0.05 -7.59
CA TYR A 282 10.15 -0.45 -6.23
C TYR A 282 11.19 0.18 -5.30
N ASN A 283 10.74 1.07 -4.47
CA ASN A 283 11.56 1.86 -3.55
C ASN A 283 10.73 2.38 -2.38
N TYR A 284 9.66 1.67 -2.04
CA TYR A 284 8.78 2.05 -0.95
C TYR A 284 9.33 1.52 0.38
N PRO A 285 9.35 2.32 1.47
CA PRO A 285 9.88 1.84 2.74
C PRO A 285 9.06 0.68 3.31
N LEU A 286 9.75 -0.37 3.75
CA LEU A 286 9.17 -1.47 4.52
C LEU A 286 9.37 -1.24 6.01
N THR A 287 8.35 -1.46 6.82
CA THR A 287 8.48 -1.42 8.27
C THR A 287 8.97 -2.76 8.79
N LEU A 288 10.13 -2.76 9.43
CA LEU A 288 10.71 -3.89 10.13
C LEU A 288 10.58 -3.71 11.65
N ARG A 289 10.55 -4.82 12.38
CA ARG A 289 10.78 -4.84 13.82
C ARG A 289 11.69 -6.00 14.23
N ARG A 290 12.39 -5.82 15.33
CA ARG A 290 13.13 -6.86 16.04
C ARG A 290 12.98 -6.68 17.56
N PRO A 291 13.15 -7.73 18.37
CA PRO A 291 13.26 -7.57 19.81
C PRO A 291 14.33 -6.55 20.17
N LEU A 292 14.05 -5.70 21.15
CA LEU A 292 15.03 -4.74 21.70
C LEU A 292 16.19 -5.53 22.27
N PRO A 293 17.47 -5.28 21.83
CA PRO A 293 18.62 -5.99 22.36
C PRO A 293 18.81 -5.74 23.86
N GLU A 294 19.40 -6.72 24.54
CA GLU A 294 19.69 -6.60 25.99
C GLU A 294 20.58 -5.38 26.28
N GLY A 295 20.22 -4.63 27.29
CA GLY A 295 20.94 -3.42 27.70
C GLY A 295 20.75 -2.21 26.77
N TRP A 296 19.85 -2.30 25.76
CA TRP A 296 19.45 -1.15 24.93
C TRP A 296 18.18 -0.50 25.49
N THR A 297 18.07 0.83 25.36
CA THR A 297 16.85 1.58 25.68
C THR A 297 16.13 2.04 24.43
N GLY A 298 16.79 2.00 23.29
CA GLY A 298 16.31 2.37 21.95
C GLY A 298 17.43 2.27 20.95
N ALA A 299 17.18 2.65 19.72
CA ALA A 299 18.16 2.67 18.66
C ALA A 299 17.99 3.89 17.75
N LYS A 300 19.10 4.40 17.24
CA LYS A 300 19.13 5.30 16.09
C LYS A 300 19.36 4.46 14.84
N ILE A 301 18.53 4.67 13.82
CA ILE A 301 18.62 3.99 12.52
C ILE A 301 19.26 4.93 11.53
N SER A 302 20.19 4.41 10.73
CA SER A 302 20.72 5.12 9.56
C SER A 302 20.71 4.22 8.34
N GLN A 303 20.35 4.79 7.18
CA GLN A 303 20.42 4.16 5.86
C GLN A 303 20.76 5.24 4.82
N GLY A 304 21.85 5.09 4.09
CA GLY A 304 22.34 6.12 3.19
C GLY A 304 22.59 7.43 3.93
N SER A 305 21.98 8.53 3.47
CA SER A 305 22.03 9.85 4.13
C SER A 305 20.93 10.07 5.17
N SER A 306 19.99 9.15 5.31
CA SER A 306 18.84 9.28 6.22
C SER A 306 19.21 8.75 7.61
N SER A 307 18.70 9.40 8.65
CA SER A 307 18.84 8.95 10.02
C SER A 307 17.64 9.38 10.86
N ALA A 308 17.12 8.46 11.68
CA ALA A 308 15.99 8.70 12.58
C ALA A 308 16.11 7.82 13.84
N ASP A 309 15.41 8.19 14.90
CA ASP A 309 15.26 7.32 16.06
C ASP A 309 14.19 6.25 15.76
N ALA A 310 14.49 5.00 16.11
CA ALA A 310 13.54 3.91 16.02
C ALA A 310 12.42 4.06 17.05
N THR A 311 11.22 3.68 16.67
CA THR A 311 10.12 3.56 17.62
C THR A 311 10.33 2.33 18.51
N VAL A 312 10.25 2.51 19.83
CA VAL A 312 10.20 1.39 20.77
C VAL A 312 8.73 1.07 21.03
N ALA A 313 8.31 -0.12 20.65
CA ALA A 313 6.93 -0.61 20.84
C ALA A 313 6.93 -1.81 21.79
N GLU A 314 5.87 -1.96 22.59
CA GLU A 314 5.63 -3.14 23.41
C GLU A 314 4.51 -3.99 22.78
N VAL A 315 4.82 -5.25 22.53
CA VAL A 315 3.89 -6.23 21.98
C VAL A 315 3.98 -7.50 22.84
N ASP A 316 2.88 -7.93 23.40
CA ASP A 316 2.79 -9.11 24.28
C ASP A 316 3.87 -9.10 25.38
N SER A 317 4.02 -7.96 26.07
CA SER A 317 4.99 -7.71 27.13
C SER A 317 6.46 -7.82 26.73
N LYS A 318 6.75 -7.79 25.41
CA LYS A 318 8.11 -7.74 24.87
C LYS A 318 8.34 -6.40 24.16
N LYS A 319 9.51 -5.82 24.37
CA LYS A 319 9.90 -4.58 23.69
C LYS A 319 10.56 -4.89 22.36
N TYR A 320 10.20 -4.12 21.35
CA TYR A 320 10.73 -4.19 20.00
C TYR A 320 11.24 -2.82 19.56
N ILE A 321 12.27 -2.82 18.74
CA ILE A 321 12.64 -1.67 17.92
C ILE A 321 11.90 -1.81 16.58
N MET A 322 11.20 -0.77 16.18
CA MET A 322 10.46 -0.71 14.92
C MET A 322 10.96 0.46 14.09
N PHE A 323 11.23 0.23 12.81
CA PHE A 323 11.86 1.19 11.91
C PHE A 323 11.53 0.90 10.45
N ASP A 324 11.60 1.94 9.62
CA ASP A 324 11.38 1.82 8.17
C ASP A 324 12.72 1.77 7.43
N VAL A 325 12.76 0.95 6.37
CA VAL A 325 13.94 0.78 5.51
C VAL A 325 13.51 0.60 4.06
N VAL A 326 14.32 1.10 3.12
CA VAL A 326 14.12 0.87 1.68
C VAL A 326 15.01 -0.29 1.27
N PRO A 327 14.48 -1.37 0.68
CA PRO A 327 15.31 -2.43 0.12
C PRO A 327 16.32 -1.84 -0.88
N ASP A 328 17.54 -2.42 -0.92
CA ASP A 328 18.66 -1.96 -1.76
C ASP A 328 19.09 -0.49 -1.55
N GLY A 329 18.56 0.18 -0.52
CA GLY A 329 18.94 1.56 -0.15
C GLY A 329 20.30 1.69 0.55
N GLY A 330 21.11 0.62 0.56
CA GLY A 330 22.39 0.52 1.28
C GLY A 330 22.26 -0.13 2.67
N ASP A 331 23.38 -0.25 3.35
CA ASP A 331 23.44 -0.86 4.68
C ASP A 331 22.56 -0.07 5.67
N VAL A 332 21.82 -0.79 6.50
CA VAL A 332 21.02 -0.24 7.59
C VAL A 332 21.76 -0.45 8.89
N VAL A 333 22.07 0.63 9.60
CA VAL A 333 22.82 0.56 10.86
C VAL A 333 21.90 1.00 12.02
N LEU A 334 21.70 0.10 12.98
CA LEU A 334 21.08 0.40 14.25
C LEU A 334 22.17 0.71 15.27
N THR A 335 22.16 1.89 15.84
CA THR A 335 23.12 2.32 16.88
C THR A 335 22.38 2.44 18.21
N LYS A 336 22.92 1.83 19.25
CA LYS A 336 22.37 1.88 20.61
C LYS A 336 22.20 3.32 21.09
N LEU A 337 21.02 3.67 21.57
CA LEU A 337 20.82 4.90 22.32
C LEU A 337 21.26 4.68 23.76
N SER A 338 22.16 5.53 24.24
CA SER A 338 22.54 5.57 25.65
C SER A 338 21.41 6.15 26.47
N ALA A 339 21.14 5.62 27.66
CA ALA A 339 20.28 6.29 28.61
C ALA A 339 20.85 7.70 28.88
N GLN A 340 20.03 8.72 28.68
CA GLN A 340 20.43 10.06 29.18
C GLN A 340 20.65 9.95 30.70
N LYS A 341 21.86 10.29 31.15
CA LYS A 341 22.21 10.32 32.55
C LYS A 341 21.46 11.43 33.28
#